data_d1d771b21e10e02a7e1720ff7cb4eb73
#
_entry.id   d1d771b21e10e02a7e1720ff7cb4eb73
#
_cell.length_a   1.000
_cell.length_b   1.000
_cell.length_c   1.000
_cell.angle_alpha   90.00
_cell.angle_beta   90.00
_cell.angle_gamma   90.00
#
_symmetry.space_group_name_H-M   'P 1'
#
loop_
_entity.id
_entity.type
_entity.pdbx_description
1 polymer ?
#
loop_
_entity_poly.entity_id
_entity_poly.type
_entity_poly.pdbx_seq_one_letter_code
_entity_poly.pdbx_strand_id
1 'polypeptide(L)'
;MQRSREGSDHALSDPLVIPNSASLGQRLAAKVLYILLRLLRLTWRIHFSDPRGSLEAGCDKPFIICVWHNRLAYAMYAYRDSIKSVSGRRLAAMVSASKDGAFLVEILRSFDIEPVRGSTSRRGRQALLELSRQVKAGLHLAITPDGPRGPCYEIQDGILSLAQVTGLPIIPLGCASKRKYRFKSWDRFQLPLPFTRCDVEYGEPLHIPRKFNDADRNEFRAELKKRLDAISPD
;
A
#
# COMPACT_ATOMS: atom_id res chain seq x y z
N MET A 1 -35.41 -45.60 24.50
CA MET A 1 -35.10 -45.41 23.07
C MET A 1 -34.36 -44.07 22.94
N GLN A 2 -33.04 -44.12 23.18
CA GLN A 2 -32.13 -42.99 23.16
C GLN A 2 -31.65 -42.78 21.74
N ARG A 3 -31.83 -41.56 21.20
CA ARG A 3 -31.13 -41.11 19.96
C ARG A 3 -30.18 -40.01 20.35
N SER A 4 -28.93 -40.38 20.33
CA SER A 4 -27.77 -39.50 20.40
C SER A 4 -27.76 -38.53 19.21
N ARG A 5 -27.62 -37.22 19.48
CA ARG A 5 -27.29 -36.20 18.49
C ARG A 5 -25.79 -36.02 18.55
N GLU A 6 -25.08 -36.62 17.61
CA GLU A 6 -23.71 -36.25 17.32
C GLU A 6 -23.72 -34.90 16.59
N GLY A 7 -23.28 -33.88 17.28
CA GLY A 7 -22.96 -32.60 16.71
C GLY A 7 -21.60 -32.67 16.06
N SER A 8 -21.55 -32.57 14.74
CA SER A 8 -20.33 -32.49 13.96
C SER A 8 -19.70 -31.09 14.11
N ASP A 9 -18.73 -30.99 15.03
CA ASP A 9 -17.77 -29.87 15.06
C ASP A 9 -16.79 -30.04 13.87
N HIS A 10 -17.19 -29.55 12.71
CA HIS A 10 -16.26 -29.25 11.63
C HIS A 10 -15.72 -27.84 11.81
N ALA A 11 -14.79 -27.69 12.75
CA ALA A 11 -13.85 -26.57 12.75
C ALA A 11 -13.00 -26.70 11.49
N LEU A 12 -13.37 -25.97 10.45
CA LEU A 12 -12.57 -25.79 9.23
C LEU A 12 -11.26 -25.09 9.60
N SER A 13 -10.25 -25.87 9.92
CA SER A 13 -8.86 -25.40 9.99
C SER A 13 -8.39 -25.12 8.56
N ASP A 14 -8.57 -23.87 8.12
CA ASP A 14 -7.94 -23.39 6.88
C ASP A 14 -6.43 -23.63 6.94
N PRO A 15 -5.83 -24.32 5.95
CA PRO A 15 -4.40 -24.60 5.98
C PRO A 15 -3.61 -23.28 6.01
N LEU A 16 -2.72 -23.15 6.98
CA LEU A 16 -1.76 -22.04 7.06
C LEU A 16 -0.95 -22.00 5.76
N VAL A 17 -1.15 -20.96 4.93
CA VAL A 17 -0.23 -20.74 3.81
C VAL A 17 1.06 -20.17 4.37
N ILE A 18 2.10 -20.97 4.33
CA ILE A 18 3.46 -20.51 4.60
C ILE A 18 3.85 -19.59 3.43
N PRO A 19 4.12 -18.30 3.67
CA PRO A 19 4.55 -17.40 2.62
C PRO A 19 5.86 -17.87 2.00
N ASN A 20 5.98 -17.81 0.67
CA ASN A 20 7.24 -18.16 0.01
C ASN A 20 8.37 -17.25 0.52
N SER A 21 9.53 -17.84 0.82
CA SER A 21 10.76 -17.11 1.10
C SER A 21 11.52 -16.80 -0.20
N ALA A 22 12.25 -15.68 -0.22
CA ALA A 22 13.09 -15.34 -1.36
C ALA A 22 14.32 -16.27 -1.44
N SER A 23 14.60 -16.79 -2.63
CA SER A 23 15.84 -17.50 -2.92
C SER A 23 17.05 -16.54 -2.85
N LEU A 24 18.26 -17.09 -2.73
CA LEU A 24 19.49 -16.29 -2.73
C LEU A 24 19.60 -15.43 -4.00
N GLY A 25 19.26 -15.99 -5.17
CA GLY A 25 19.24 -15.25 -6.43
C GLY A 25 18.24 -14.09 -6.42
N GLN A 26 17.04 -14.29 -5.87
CA GLN A 26 16.04 -13.22 -5.72
C GLN A 26 16.51 -12.12 -4.77
N ARG A 27 17.19 -12.46 -3.66
CA ARG A 27 17.75 -11.47 -2.74
C ARG A 27 18.84 -10.63 -3.41
N LEU A 28 19.73 -11.27 -4.16
CA LEU A 28 20.77 -10.57 -4.90
C LEU A 28 20.16 -9.66 -5.99
N ALA A 29 19.21 -10.17 -6.77
CA ALA A 29 18.50 -9.40 -7.79
C ALA A 29 17.75 -8.20 -7.19
N ALA A 30 17.09 -8.36 -6.04
CA ALA A 30 16.42 -7.28 -5.32
C ALA A 30 17.42 -6.20 -4.87
N LYS A 31 18.60 -6.61 -4.39
CA LYS A 31 19.66 -5.69 -3.98
C LYS A 31 20.23 -4.92 -5.15
N VAL A 32 20.47 -5.59 -6.29
CA VAL A 32 20.91 -4.93 -7.53
C VAL A 32 19.86 -3.93 -8.00
N LEU A 33 18.60 -4.34 -8.07
CA LEU A 33 17.50 -3.44 -8.46
C LEU A 33 17.39 -2.24 -7.51
N TYR A 34 17.51 -2.45 -6.21
CA TYR A 34 17.53 -1.35 -5.24
C TYR A 34 18.66 -0.35 -5.49
N ILE A 35 19.89 -0.85 -5.79
CA ILE A 35 21.02 0.01 -6.12
C ILE A 35 20.75 0.80 -7.40
N LEU A 36 20.26 0.15 -8.44
CA LEU A 36 19.91 0.81 -9.71
C LEU A 36 18.84 1.88 -9.50
N LEU A 37 17.80 1.58 -8.73
CA LEU A 37 16.76 2.57 -8.39
C LEU A 37 17.35 3.73 -7.59
N ARG A 38 18.28 3.49 -6.66
CA ARG A 38 18.99 4.55 -5.93
C ARG A 38 19.80 5.45 -6.85
N LEU A 39 20.54 4.87 -7.80
CA LEU A 39 21.29 5.65 -8.78
C LEU A 39 20.37 6.48 -9.67
N LEU A 40 19.27 5.87 -10.14
CA LEU A 40 18.25 6.56 -10.90
C LEU A 40 17.62 7.72 -10.11
N ARG A 41 17.32 7.50 -8.82
CA ARG A 41 16.79 8.53 -7.91
C ARG A 41 17.70 9.76 -7.81
N LEU A 42 19.01 9.61 -7.86
CA LEU A 42 19.94 10.74 -7.81
C LEU A 42 19.75 11.71 -8.99
N THR A 43 19.17 11.23 -10.09
CA THR A 43 18.90 12.06 -11.27
C THR A 43 17.52 12.74 -11.22
N TRP A 44 16.64 12.38 -10.28
CA TRP A 44 15.30 12.94 -10.19
C TRP A 44 15.28 14.21 -9.34
N ARG A 45 14.53 15.19 -9.82
CA ARG A 45 14.20 16.39 -9.06
C ARG A 45 12.83 16.20 -8.45
N ILE A 46 12.77 15.67 -7.21
CA ILE A 46 11.50 15.47 -6.52
C ILE A 46 11.07 16.78 -5.86
N HIS A 47 9.83 17.13 -6.12
CA HIS A 47 9.12 18.23 -5.48
C HIS A 47 7.98 17.67 -4.64
N PHE A 48 8.00 17.94 -3.33
CA PHE A 48 6.95 17.55 -2.40
C PHE A 48 5.98 18.72 -2.21
N SER A 49 4.70 18.41 -2.24
CA SER A 49 3.61 19.35 -2.01
C SER A 49 2.65 18.77 -0.97
N ASP A 50 2.43 19.51 0.09
CA ASP A 50 1.40 19.21 1.11
C ASP A 50 0.59 20.48 1.38
N PRO A 51 -0.25 20.92 0.42
CA PRO A 51 -0.93 22.20 0.49
C PRO A 51 -1.92 22.31 1.65
N ARG A 52 -2.28 21.19 2.28
CA ARG A 52 -3.22 21.12 3.39
C ARG A 52 -2.58 20.74 4.73
N GLY A 53 -1.28 20.54 4.77
CA GLY A 53 -0.60 20.05 5.97
C GLY A 53 -1.03 18.65 6.40
N SER A 54 -1.49 17.83 5.45
CA SER A 54 -2.06 16.49 5.71
C SER A 54 -1.05 15.55 6.35
N LEU A 55 0.21 15.68 5.96
CA LEU A 55 1.29 14.87 6.51
C LEU A 55 1.66 15.34 7.93
N GLU A 56 1.80 16.65 8.14
CA GLU A 56 2.13 17.22 9.46
C GLU A 56 1.03 16.99 10.48
N ALA A 57 -0.24 17.21 10.10
CA ALA A 57 -1.38 16.95 10.96
C ALA A 57 -1.53 15.47 11.35
N GLY A 58 -1.01 14.56 10.53
CA GLY A 58 -1.00 13.11 10.78
C GLY A 58 0.21 12.59 11.55
N CYS A 59 1.23 13.42 11.86
CA CYS A 59 2.49 12.92 12.43
C CYS A 59 2.36 12.31 13.81
N ASP A 60 1.45 12.77 14.65
CA ASP A 60 1.26 12.29 16.01
C ASP A 60 0.65 10.88 16.08
N LYS A 61 -0.07 10.47 15.06
CA LYS A 61 -0.76 9.18 14.97
C LYS A 61 -0.44 8.47 13.66
N PRO A 62 -0.51 7.13 13.61
CA PRO A 62 -0.47 6.41 12.34
C PRO A 62 -1.57 6.85 11.37
N PHE A 63 -1.32 6.69 10.08
CA PHE A 63 -2.27 6.90 9.00
C PHE A 63 -2.07 5.86 7.89
N ILE A 64 -2.98 5.81 6.93
CA ILE A 64 -2.93 4.94 5.77
C ILE A 64 -2.55 5.79 4.55
N ILE A 65 -1.38 5.54 3.97
CA ILE A 65 -1.03 6.10 2.65
C ILE A 65 -1.72 5.28 1.57
N CYS A 66 -2.40 5.96 0.69
CA CYS A 66 -3.09 5.38 -0.46
C CYS A 66 -2.48 5.91 -1.76
N VAL A 67 -1.94 5.01 -2.59
CA VAL A 67 -1.25 5.36 -3.84
C VAL A 67 -1.60 4.34 -4.91
N TRP A 68 -1.80 4.77 -6.16
CA TRP A 68 -2.02 3.85 -7.28
C TRP A 68 -0.85 2.89 -7.47
N HIS A 69 -1.14 1.62 -7.79
CA HIS A 69 -0.13 0.56 -7.90
C HIS A 69 0.98 0.92 -8.90
N ASN A 70 0.64 1.56 -9.98
CA ASN A 70 1.60 1.97 -11.00
C ASN A 70 2.52 3.14 -10.58
N ARG A 71 2.33 3.73 -9.41
CA ARG A 71 3.15 4.82 -8.87
C ARG A 71 4.14 4.35 -7.79
N LEU A 72 4.25 3.05 -7.53
CA LEU A 72 5.08 2.52 -6.45
C LEU A 72 6.55 2.93 -6.53
N ALA A 73 7.12 3.09 -7.74
CA ALA A 73 8.49 3.58 -7.90
C ALA A 73 8.73 4.96 -7.27
N TYR A 74 7.71 5.84 -7.32
CA TYR A 74 7.77 7.15 -6.68
C TYR A 74 7.50 7.05 -5.17
N ALA A 75 6.48 6.28 -4.80
CA ALA A 75 5.96 6.17 -3.43
C ALA A 75 7.01 5.68 -2.43
N MET A 76 7.88 4.75 -2.83
CA MET A 76 8.98 4.29 -1.97
C MET A 76 9.95 5.42 -1.61
N TYR A 77 10.20 6.35 -2.53
CA TYR A 77 11.03 7.52 -2.26
C TYR A 77 10.26 8.61 -1.52
N ALA A 78 8.98 8.79 -1.80
CA ALA A 78 8.11 9.67 -1.03
C ALA A 78 8.10 9.26 0.46
N TYR A 79 7.99 7.97 0.75
CA TYR A 79 8.10 7.47 2.12
C TYR A 79 9.45 7.84 2.75
N ARG A 80 10.56 7.48 2.11
CA ARG A 80 11.89 7.66 2.68
C ARG A 80 12.27 9.13 2.86
N ASP A 81 11.99 9.95 1.83
CA ASP A 81 12.52 11.31 1.74
C ASP A 81 11.58 12.34 2.38
N SER A 82 10.31 11.97 2.70
CA SER A 82 9.32 12.85 3.29
C SER A 82 8.64 12.21 4.50
N ILE A 83 7.79 11.19 4.35
CA ILE A 83 6.95 10.64 5.42
C ILE A 83 7.80 10.23 6.64
N LYS A 84 8.86 9.45 6.41
CA LYS A 84 9.75 8.99 7.49
C LYS A 84 10.52 10.14 8.14
N SER A 85 10.93 11.12 7.34
CA SER A 85 11.66 12.31 7.83
C SER A 85 10.79 13.17 8.75
N VAL A 86 9.52 13.36 8.40
CA VAL A 86 8.58 14.21 9.16
C VAL A 86 8.04 13.47 10.38
N SER A 87 7.57 12.23 10.22
CA SER A 87 6.88 11.49 11.29
C SER A 87 7.81 10.66 12.18
N GLY A 88 9.03 10.35 11.73
CA GLY A 88 9.93 9.40 12.41
C GLY A 88 9.44 7.96 12.43
N ARG A 89 8.25 7.66 11.91
CA ARG A 89 7.60 6.34 11.97
C ARG A 89 7.95 5.49 10.76
N ARG A 90 8.02 4.18 10.98
CA ARG A 90 8.14 3.20 9.89
C ARG A 90 6.80 2.99 9.19
N LEU A 91 6.85 2.45 7.98
CA LEU A 91 5.71 2.14 7.13
C LEU A 91 5.57 0.62 7.01
N ALA A 92 4.36 0.09 7.13
CA ALA A 92 4.06 -1.30 6.80
C ALA A 92 3.25 -1.36 5.49
N ALA A 93 3.62 -2.24 4.58
CA ALA A 93 2.95 -2.40 3.29
C ALA A 93 2.51 -3.85 3.08
N MET A 94 1.29 -4.03 2.55
CA MET A 94 0.77 -5.36 2.23
C MET A 94 1.42 -5.90 0.96
N VAL A 95 1.88 -7.16 1.03
CA VAL A 95 2.54 -7.87 -0.07
C VAL A 95 1.89 -9.23 -0.28
N SER A 96 1.69 -9.62 -1.53
CA SER A 96 1.18 -10.94 -1.88
C SER A 96 2.05 -12.09 -1.30
N ALA A 97 1.41 -13.20 -0.91
CA ALA A 97 2.11 -14.41 -0.44
C ALA A 97 2.82 -15.19 -1.56
N SER A 98 2.71 -14.77 -2.82
CA SER A 98 3.32 -15.41 -4.00
C SER A 98 4.86 -15.37 -4.00
N LYS A 99 5.47 -16.08 -4.97
CA LYS A 99 6.93 -16.01 -5.20
C LYS A 99 7.38 -14.60 -5.61
N ASP A 100 6.59 -13.90 -6.43
CA ASP A 100 6.88 -12.51 -6.82
C ASP A 100 6.78 -11.57 -5.62
N GLY A 101 5.82 -11.83 -4.71
CA GLY A 101 5.74 -11.14 -3.43
C GLY A 101 6.97 -11.39 -2.55
N ALA A 102 7.63 -12.55 -2.62
CA ALA A 102 8.88 -12.79 -1.89
C ALA A 102 10.02 -11.88 -2.39
N PHE A 103 10.11 -11.66 -3.68
CA PHE A 103 11.06 -10.70 -4.27
C PHE A 103 10.75 -9.25 -3.82
N LEU A 104 9.48 -8.86 -3.86
CA LEU A 104 9.06 -7.52 -3.43
C LEU A 104 9.35 -7.27 -1.93
N VAL A 105 9.25 -8.29 -1.08
CA VAL A 105 9.64 -8.22 0.34
C VAL A 105 11.07 -7.74 0.51
N GLU A 106 12.02 -8.27 -0.26
CA GLU A 106 13.44 -7.89 -0.17
C GLU A 106 13.66 -6.44 -0.63
N ILE A 107 12.89 -5.99 -1.64
CA ILE A 107 12.92 -4.59 -2.08
C ILE A 107 12.39 -3.68 -0.96
N LEU A 108 11.21 -3.97 -0.40
CA LEU A 108 10.62 -3.15 0.66
C LEU A 108 11.51 -3.04 1.89
N ARG A 109 12.13 -4.14 2.31
CA ARG A 109 13.13 -4.15 3.40
C ARG A 109 14.31 -3.23 3.12
N SER A 110 14.76 -3.15 1.86
CA SER A 110 15.84 -2.24 1.46
C SER A 110 15.44 -0.77 1.56
N PHE A 111 14.13 -0.46 1.58
CA PHE A 111 13.59 0.87 1.84
C PHE A 111 13.17 1.08 3.30
N ASP A 112 13.45 0.13 4.21
CA ASP A 112 13.00 0.13 5.61
C ASP A 112 11.46 0.16 5.75
N ILE A 113 10.77 -0.48 4.80
CA ILE A 113 9.33 -0.69 4.83
C ILE A 113 9.07 -2.11 5.34
N GLU A 114 8.19 -2.25 6.34
CA GLU A 114 7.81 -3.54 6.92
C GLU A 114 6.85 -4.28 5.99
N PRO A 115 7.22 -5.44 5.42
CA PRO A 115 6.36 -6.19 4.53
C PRO A 115 5.37 -7.05 5.32
N VAL A 116 4.09 -6.80 5.18
CA VAL A 116 3.01 -7.63 5.73
C VAL A 116 2.54 -8.60 4.66
N ARG A 117 2.75 -9.90 4.88
CA ARG A 117 2.41 -10.96 3.92
C ARG A 117 0.93 -11.32 4.03
N GLY A 118 0.18 -11.14 2.95
CA GLY A 118 -1.24 -11.46 2.90
C GLY A 118 -1.78 -11.50 1.48
N SER A 119 -3.03 -11.90 1.32
CA SER A 119 -3.76 -11.75 0.05
C SER A 119 -5.16 -11.22 0.34
N THR A 120 -5.65 -10.37 -0.55
CA THR A 120 -6.97 -9.73 -0.43
C THR A 120 -8.12 -10.67 -0.75
N SER A 121 -7.90 -11.81 -1.46
CA SER A 121 -8.99 -12.59 -2.02
C SER A 121 -9.59 -13.66 -1.09
N ARG A 122 -8.79 -14.40 -0.32
CA ARG A 122 -9.30 -15.45 0.59
C ARG A 122 -8.94 -15.24 2.05
N ARG A 123 -8.02 -14.32 2.34
CA ARG A 123 -7.48 -14.04 3.68
C ARG A 123 -7.40 -12.55 4.00
N GLY A 124 -8.25 -11.75 3.37
CA GLY A 124 -8.34 -10.33 3.64
C GLY A 124 -8.46 -10.02 5.14
N ARG A 125 -9.20 -10.86 5.86
CA ARG A 125 -9.35 -10.76 7.32
C ARG A 125 -8.01 -10.92 8.07
N GLN A 126 -7.19 -11.91 7.71
CA GLN A 126 -5.88 -12.11 8.35
C GLN A 126 -4.91 -10.98 8.03
N ALA A 127 -4.88 -10.51 6.77
CA ALA A 127 -4.08 -9.36 6.38
C ALA A 127 -4.51 -8.08 7.10
N LEU A 128 -5.80 -7.85 7.26
CA LEU A 128 -6.34 -6.72 8.03
C LEU A 128 -5.93 -6.80 9.51
N LEU A 129 -5.99 -7.98 10.12
CA LEU A 129 -5.55 -8.19 11.50
C LEU A 129 -4.06 -7.91 11.67
N GLU A 130 -3.25 -8.40 10.72
CA GLU A 130 -1.80 -8.17 10.79
C GLU A 130 -1.45 -6.69 10.58
N LEU A 131 -2.06 -6.02 9.61
CA LEU A 131 -1.91 -4.57 9.45
C LEU A 131 -2.35 -3.80 10.70
N SER A 132 -3.45 -4.24 11.35
CA SER A 132 -3.90 -3.63 12.61
C SER A 132 -2.90 -3.81 13.76
N ARG A 133 -2.13 -4.91 13.77
CA ARG A 133 -1.02 -5.10 14.72
C ARG A 133 0.12 -4.13 14.46
N GLN A 134 0.45 -3.89 13.18
CA GLN A 134 1.47 -2.90 12.81
C GLN A 134 1.08 -1.48 13.24
N VAL A 135 -0.20 -1.13 13.16
CA VAL A 135 -0.72 0.14 13.69
C VAL A 135 -0.49 0.25 15.20
N LYS A 136 -0.79 -0.82 15.96
CA LYS A 136 -0.54 -0.84 17.42
C LYS A 136 0.95 -0.74 17.76
N ALA A 137 1.83 -1.21 16.88
CA ALA A 137 3.27 -1.03 16.97
C ALA A 137 3.74 0.37 16.54
N GLY A 138 2.82 1.27 16.17
CA GLY A 138 3.09 2.66 15.83
C GLY A 138 3.48 2.91 14.37
N LEU A 139 3.33 1.95 13.47
CA LEU A 139 3.66 2.11 12.05
C LEU A 139 2.53 2.77 11.28
N HIS A 140 2.90 3.57 10.27
CA HIS A 140 1.98 3.93 9.19
C HIS A 140 1.69 2.72 8.30
N LEU A 141 0.60 2.76 7.55
CA LEU A 141 0.27 1.73 6.57
C LEU A 141 0.35 2.27 5.15
N ALA A 142 0.72 1.42 4.19
CA ALA A 142 0.65 1.72 2.75
C ALA A 142 -0.21 0.69 2.03
N ILE A 143 -1.14 1.16 1.22
CA ILE A 143 -2.05 0.33 0.42
C ILE A 143 -2.11 0.88 -1.01
N THR A 144 -2.05 -0.02 -1.97
CA THR A 144 -2.44 0.23 -3.35
C THR A 144 -3.92 -0.15 -3.50
N PRO A 145 -4.82 0.82 -3.71
CA PRO A 145 -6.26 0.57 -3.62
C PRO A 145 -6.79 -0.27 -4.79
N ASP A 146 -6.12 -0.26 -5.92
CA ASP A 146 -6.41 -1.10 -7.09
C ASP A 146 -5.92 -2.55 -6.93
N GLY A 147 -5.18 -2.83 -5.86
CA GLY A 147 -4.71 -4.18 -5.52
C GLY A 147 -3.70 -4.76 -6.51
N PRO A 148 -3.23 -6.00 -6.30
CA PRO A 148 -2.17 -6.61 -7.10
C PRO A 148 -2.62 -7.16 -8.46
N ARG A 149 -3.91 -7.13 -8.76
CA ARG A 149 -4.51 -7.69 -9.99
C ARG A 149 -5.39 -6.69 -10.74
N GLY A 150 -5.59 -5.50 -10.19
CA GLY A 150 -6.44 -4.49 -10.77
C GLY A 150 -7.95 -4.77 -10.67
N PRO A 151 -8.74 -4.14 -11.49
CA PRO A 151 -8.36 -3.26 -12.61
C PRO A 151 -7.60 -2.00 -12.19
N CYS A 152 -6.73 -1.49 -13.11
CA CYS A 152 -5.98 -0.27 -12.88
C CYS A 152 -6.91 0.92 -12.61
N TYR A 153 -6.59 1.71 -11.58
CA TYR A 153 -7.38 2.88 -11.15
C TYR A 153 -8.80 2.58 -10.62
N GLU A 154 -9.01 1.37 -10.11
CA GLU A 154 -10.26 1.00 -9.45
C GLU A 154 -10.05 0.73 -7.96
N ILE A 155 -10.82 1.42 -7.12
CA ILE A 155 -10.72 1.25 -5.66
C ILE A 155 -11.36 -0.06 -5.21
N GLN A 156 -10.57 -0.95 -4.62
CA GLN A 156 -11.03 -2.19 -3.99
C GLN A 156 -11.47 -1.94 -2.53
N ASP A 157 -12.39 -2.76 -2.01
CA ASP A 157 -12.93 -2.59 -0.65
C ASP A 157 -11.93 -2.74 0.49
N GLY A 158 -10.78 -3.35 0.21
CA GLY A 158 -9.78 -3.64 1.22
C GLY A 158 -9.28 -2.41 1.97
N ILE A 159 -9.12 -1.27 1.29
CA ILE A 159 -8.64 -0.03 1.91
C ILE A 159 -9.70 0.59 2.82
N LEU A 160 -10.98 0.59 2.41
CA LEU A 160 -12.09 1.10 3.21
C LEU A 160 -12.28 0.25 4.46
N SER A 161 -12.21 -1.09 4.31
CA SER A 161 -12.30 -2.03 5.43
C SER A 161 -11.13 -1.84 6.40
N LEU A 162 -9.91 -1.58 5.91
CA LEU A 162 -8.77 -1.29 6.76
C LEU A 162 -8.95 0.00 7.56
N ALA A 163 -9.38 1.07 6.90
CA ALA A 163 -9.66 2.35 7.56
C ALA A 163 -10.79 2.21 8.59
N GLN A 164 -11.85 1.48 8.27
CA GLN A 164 -12.97 1.19 9.18
C GLN A 164 -12.51 0.47 10.46
N VAL A 165 -11.70 -0.59 10.31
CA VAL A 165 -11.22 -1.41 11.44
C VAL A 165 -10.20 -0.66 12.29
N THR A 166 -9.30 0.07 11.66
CA THR A 166 -8.22 0.80 12.37
C THR A 166 -8.65 2.16 12.89
N GLY A 167 -9.65 2.79 12.27
CA GLY A 167 -10.05 4.16 12.54
C GLY A 167 -9.03 5.20 12.04
N LEU A 168 -8.08 4.79 11.21
CA LEU A 168 -7.04 5.68 10.68
C LEU A 168 -7.56 6.46 9.46
N PRO A 169 -7.12 7.72 9.29
CA PRO A 169 -7.36 8.47 8.08
C PRO A 169 -6.61 7.85 6.89
N ILE A 170 -7.21 7.91 5.71
CA ILE A 170 -6.57 7.59 4.44
C ILE A 170 -6.02 8.89 3.86
N ILE A 171 -4.71 8.97 3.64
CA ILE A 171 -4.05 10.08 2.98
C ILE A 171 -3.73 9.66 1.53
N PRO A 172 -4.41 10.24 0.53
CA PRO A 172 -4.06 10.01 -0.87
C PRO A 172 -2.66 10.54 -1.17
N LEU A 173 -1.87 9.76 -1.90
CA LEU A 173 -0.53 10.13 -2.36
C LEU A 173 -0.52 10.16 -3.88
N GLY A 174 -0.46 11.35 -4.45
CA GLY A 174 -0.27 11.59 -5.86
C GLY A 174 1.21 11.57 -6.23
N CYS A 175 1.52 10.95 -7.36
CA CYS A 175 2.87 10.93 -7.90
C CYS A 175 2.82 11.06 -9.42
N ALA A 176 3.56 12.02 -9.97
CA ALA A 176 3.62 12.27 -11.40
C ALA A 176 5.02 12.62 -11.87
N SER A 177 5.33 12.36 -13.14
CA SER A 177 6.49 12.94 -13.81
C SER A 177 6.20 13.19 -15.29
N LYS A 178 6.83 14.25 -15.82
CA LYS A 178 6.66 14.60 -17.25
C LYS A 178 7.28 13.56 -18.18
N ARG A 179 8.42 12.98 -17.78
CA ARG A 179 9.16 11.99 -18.57
C ARG A 179 9.20 10.67 -17.81
N LYS A 180 8.47 9.67 -18.30
CA LYS A 180 8.33 8.35 -17.68
C LYS A 180 8.27 7.27 -18.75
N TYR A 181 8.74 6.09 -18.41
CA TYR A 181 8.48 4.88 -19.16
C TYR A 181 7.25 4.19 -18.58
N ARG A 182 6.31 3.80 -19.44
CA ARG A 182 5.11 3.04 -19.07
C ARG A 182 5.27 1.61 -19.57
N PHE A 183 5.23 0.68 -18.62
CA PHE A 183 5.29 -0.74 -18.95
C PHE A 183 3.96 -1.23 -19.54
N LYS A 184 4.02 -2.26 -20.36
CA LYS A 184 2.83 -2.95 -20.90
C LYS A 184 2.30 -3.99 -19.90
N SER A 185 2.14 -3.60 -18.62
CA SER A 185 1.56 -4.40 -17.54
C SER A 185 0.08 -4.03 -17.33
N TRP A 186 -0.65 -4.84 -16.56
CA TRP A 186 -2.06 -4.58 -16.27
C TRP A 186 -2.28 -3.20 -15.62
N ASP A 187 -1.32 -2.75 -14.78
CA ASP A 187 -1.34 -1.47 -14.08
C ASP A 187 -0.70 -0.33 -14.87
N ARG A 188 -0.05 -0.61 -16.00
CA ARG A 188 0.74 0.37 -16.76
C ARG A 188 1.80 1.03 -15.89
N PHE A 189 2.56 0.20 -15.15
CA PHE A 189 3.58 0.66 -14.19
C PHE A 189 4.45 1.77 -14.78
N GLN A 190 4.73 2.79 -13.97
CA GLN A 190 5.45 3.98 -14.40
C GLN A 190 6.81 4.07 -13.71
N LEU A 191 7.86 4.20 -14.51
CA LEU A 191 9.22 4.45 -14.05
C LEU A 191 9.66 5.82 -14.55
N PRO A 192 9.96 6.79 -13.66
CA PRO A 192 10.50 8.08 -14.06
C PRO A 192 11.81 7.91 -14.81
N LEU A 193 11.98 8.62 -15.92
CA LEU A 193 13.23 8.64 -16.66
C LEU A 193 14.29 9.48 -15.95
N PRO A 194 15.58 9.29 -16.27
CA PRO A 194 16.65 10.13 -15.72
C PRO A 194 16.41 11.63 -15.99
N PHE A 195 16.86 12.46 -15.07
CA PHE A 195 16.83 13.92 -15.13
C PHE A 195 15.44 14.53 -15.28
N THR A 196 14.39 13.79 -14.83
CA THR A 196 13.02 14.30 -14.83
C THR A 196 12.65 14.98 -13.51
N ARG A 197 11.67 15.88 -13.57
CA ARG A 197 10.96 16.36 -12.40
C ARG A 197 9.89 15.33 -12.01
N CYS A 198 9.85 15.01 -10.73
CA CYS A 198 8.84 14.17 -10.12
C CYS A 198 8.07 15.01 -9.09
N ASP A 199 6.78 15.14 -9.28
CA ASP A 199 5.91 15.82 -8.34
C ASP A 199 5.22 14.78 -7.46
N VAL A 200 5.28 14.98 -6.14
CA VAL A 200 4.67 14.14 -5.10
C VAL A 200 3.77 15.03 -4.28
N GLU A 201 2.48 14.72 -4.26
CA GLU A 201 1.47 15.52 -3.58
C GLU A 201 0.70 14.69 -2.56
N TYR A 202 0.54 15.22 -1.34
CA TYR A 202 -0.31 14.66 -0.31
C TYR A 202 -1.70 15.31 -0.39
N GLY A 203 -2.69 14.46 -0.67
CA GLY A 203 -4.09 14.89 -0.76
C GLY A 203 -4.74 15.03 0.61
N GLU A 204 -5.96 15.56 0.61
CA GLU A 204 -6.76 15.71 1.81
C GLU A 204 -7.10 14.37 2.46
N PRO A 205 -6.90 14.21 3.78
CA PRO A 205 -7.24 12.99 4.50
C PRO A 205 -8.72 12.64 4.37
N LEU A 206 -9.02 11.36 4.09
CA LEU A 206 -10.37 10.81 4.08
C LEU A 206 -10.58 9.97 5.34
N HIS A 207 -11.56 10.36 6.15
CA HIS A 207 -11.97 9.64 7.35
C HIS A 207 -13.13 8.70 7.03
N ILE A 208 -12.99 7.43 7.38
CA ILE A 208 -14.04 6.42 7.20
C ILE A 208 -14.67 6.13 8.57
N PRO A 209 -15.99 6.31 8.74
CA PRO A 209 -16.66 6.02 9.99
C PRO A 209 -16.64 4.50 10.27
N ARG A 210 -16.72 4.13 11.55
CA ARG A 210 -16.73 2.70 11.94
C ARG A 210 -17.99 1.96 11.52
N LYS A 211 -19.07 2.68 11.29
CA LYS A 211 -20.36 2.13 10.83
C LYS A 211 -20.81 2.89 9.61
N PHE A 212 -21.07 2.20 8.53
CA PHE A 212 -21.63 2.74 7.30
C PHE A 212 -22.30 1.63 6.50
N ASN A 213 -23.23 1.96 5.62
CA ASN A 213 -23.96 1.03 4.76
C ASN A 213 -23.27 0.87 3.39
N ASP A 214 -23.84 0.07 2.50
CA ASP A 214 -23.28 -0.17 1.17
C ASP A 214 -23.37 1.05 0.24
N ALA A 215 -24.36 1.93 0.42
CA ALA A 215 -24.47 3.18 -0.32
C ALA A 215 -23.31 4.12 0.07
N ASP A 216 -23.10 4.31 1.36
CA ASP A 216 -21.97 5.11 1.90
C ASP A 216 -20.62 4.54 1.40
N ARG A 217 -20.50 3.19 1.33
CA ARG A 217 -19.29 2.53 0.81
C ARG A 217 -18.99 2.95 -0.61
N ASN A 218 -19.99 3.03 -1.47
CA ASN A 218 -19.82 3.45 -2.85
C ASN A 218 -19.41 4.94 -2.93
N GLU A 219 -19.98 5.78 -2.07
CA GLU A 219 -19.60 7.19 -1.98
C GLU A 219 -18.15 7.36 -1.53
N PHE A 220 -17.71 6.66 -0.48
CA PHE A 220 -16.31 6.71 -0.02
C PHE A 220 -15.34 6.21 -1.09
N ARG A 221 -15.73 5.18 -1.85
CA ARG A 221 -14.93 4.67 -2.97
C ARG A 221 -14.79 5.73 -4.06
N ALA A 222 -15.89 6.36 -4.45
CA ALA A 222 -15.92 7.41 -5.46
C ALA A 222 -15.12 8.64 -5.01
N GLU A 223 -15.27 9.07 -3.76
CA GLU A 223 -14.54 10.21 -3.20
C GLU A 223 -13.03 9.93 -3.12
N LEU A 224 -12.62 8.75 -2.65
CA LEU A 224 -11.20 8.39 -2.61
C LEU A 224 -10.59 8.35 -4.02
N LYS A 225 -11.32 7.77 -4.99
CA LYS A 225 -10.91 7.77 -6.39
C LYS A 225 -10.72 9.19 -6.93
N LYS A 226 -11.71 10.05 -6.72
CA LYS A 226 -11.67 11.45 -7.13
C LYS A 226 -10.45 12.19 -6.56
N ARG A 227 -10.16 12.00 -5.26
CA ARG A 227 -8.99 12.62 -4.60
C ARG A 227 -7.67 12.12 -5.18
N LEU A 228 -7.55 10.81 -5.43
CA LEU A 228 -6.34 10.22 -6.02
C LEU A 228 -6.13 10.67 -7.47
N ASP A 229 -7.19 10.68 -8.29
CA ASP A 229 -7.12 11.07 -9.69
C ASP A 229 -6.76 12.55 -9.84
N ALA A 230 -7.26 13.41 -8.96
CA ALA A 230 -6.97 14.85 -8.98
C ALA A 230 -5.48 15.18 -8.79
N ILE A 231 -4.75 14.35 -8.03
CA ILE A 231 -3.33 14.56 -7.71
C ILE A 231 -2.39 13.56 -8.41
N SER A 232 -2.93 12.67 -9.23
CA SER A 232 -2.17 11.62 -9.94
C SER A 232 -2.38 11.69 -11.46
N PRO A 233 -2.04 12.78 -12.13
CA PRO A 233 -2.24 12.91 -13.56
C PRO A 233 -1.39 11.89 -14.33
N ASP A 234 -1.94 11.39 -15.47
CA ASP A 234 -1.27 10.42 -16.34
C ASP A 234 -0.31 11.07 -17.33
#